data_56b23c90247c8b0a3a75d2af3e0c791c
#
_entry.id   56b23c90247c8b0a3a75d2af3e0c791c
#
_cell.length_a   1.000
_cell.length_b   1.000
_cell.length_c   1.000
_cell.angle_alpha   90.00
_cell.angle_beta   90.00
_cell.angle_gamma   90.00
#
_symmetry.space_group_name_H-M   'P 1'
#
loop_
_entity.id
_entity.type
_entity.pdbx_description
1 polymer ?
#
loop_
_entity_poly.entity_id
_entity_poly.type
_entity_poly.pdbx_seq_one_letter_code
_entity_poly.pdbx_strand_id
1 'polypeptide(L)'
;MINRFSRTQRVIGRDALHKIQRAHVIVFGVGGVGGYAIEALARSGIGKIDIVDHDTVSLTNINRQLIATDATIDQYKVNVMKERIHTISPDTIVNALPIFYLPETKDQFDLSQYDYIIDAIDNVTAKIDLIVTAKSLGVPIISAMGCGNRFDPTKV
;
A
#
# COMPACT_ATOMS: atom_id res chain seq x y z
N MET A 1 11.46 26.29 -7.94
CA MET A 1 12.42 25.22 -8.33
C MET A 1 11.61 24.04 -8.84
N ILE A 2 11.98 23.44 -9.97
CA ILE A 2 11.30 22.24 -10.50
C ILE A 2 11.78 21.02 -9.72
N ASN A 3 10.86 20.21 -9.18
CA ASN A 3 11.13 18.96 -8.49
C ASN A 3 10.25 17.83 -9.04
N ARG A 4 10.42 16.59 -8.55
CA ARG A 4 9.71 15.40 -9.02
C ARG A 4 8.19 15.47 -8.87
N PHE A 5 7.67 16.31 -7.97
CA PHE A 5 6.24 16.48 -7.68
C PHE A 5 5.64 17.75 -8.30
N SER A 6 6.39 18.51 -9.10
CA SER A 6 5.93 19.77 -9.67
C SER A 6 4.67 19.64 -10.54
N ARG A 7 4.48 18.48 -11.20
CA ARG A 7 3.27 18.22 -12.00
C ARG A 7 2.07 17.92 -11.10
N THR A 8 2.25 17.11 -10.07
CA THR A 8 1.25 16.85 -9.03
C THR A 8 0.80 18.16 -8.38
N GLN A 9 1.76 19.01 -7.98
CA GLN A 9 1.48 20.31 -7.37
C GLN A 9 0.63 21.22 -8.26
N ARG A 10 0.79 21.18 -9.58
CA ARG A 10 -0.04 21.97 -10.50
C ARG A 10 -1.50 21.54 -10.52
N VAL A 11 -1.77 20.27 -10.23
CA VAL A 11 -3.14 19.70 -10.23
C VAL A 11 -3.83 19.93 -8.88
N ILE A 12 -3.15 19.58 -7.77
CA ILE A 12 -3.77 19.57 -6.45
C ILE A 12 -3.47 20.82 -5.61
N GLY A 13 -2.55 21.67 -6.05
CA GLY A 13 -2.09 22.85 -5.31
C GLY A 13 -0.96 22.54 -4.31
N ARG A 14 -0.36 23.61 -3.78
CA ARG A 14 0.79 23.52 -2.88
C ARG A 14 0.41 22.93 -1.51
N ASP A 15 -0.70 23.40 -0.96
CA ASP A 15 -1.12 23.01 0.40
C ASP A 15 -1.52 21.54 0.47
N ALA A 16 -2.21 21.03 -0.56
CA ALA A 16 -2.52 19.61 -0.66
C ALA A 16 -1.27 18.75 -0.82
N LEU A 17 -0.29 19.17 -1.63
CA LEU A 17 0.98 18.46 -1.74
C LEU A 17 1.72 18.42 -0.39
N HIS A 18 1.76 19.52 0.35
CA HIS A 18 2.38 19.55 1.68
C HIS A 18 1.65 18.65 2.69
N LYS A 19 0.31 18.51 2.55
CA LYS A 19 -0.46 17.53 3.35
C LYS A 19 0.00 16.11 3.06
N ILE A 20 0.08 15.72 1.78
CA ILE A 20 0.53 14.40 1.36
C ILE A 20 1.96 14.11 1.84
N GLN A 21 2.85 15.09 1.75
CA GLN A 21 4.26 14.94 2.18
C GLN A 21 4.43 14.76 3.70
N ARG A 22 3.42 15.04 4.50
CA ARG A 22 3.42 14.83 5.96
C ARG A 22 2.59 13.64 6.39
N ALA A 23 1.78 13.10 5.48
CA ALA A 23 0.88 12.01 5.79
C ALA A 23 1.64 10.69 6.00
N HIS A 24 1.11 9.88 6.92
CA HIS A 24 1.55 8.53 7.23
C HIS A 24 0.44 7.55 6.88
N VAL A 25 0.66 6.71 5.90
CA VAL A 25 -0.32 5.73 5.38
C VAL A 25 0.19 4.32 5.63
N ILE A 26 -0.70 3.41 6.00
CA ILE A 26 -0.40 1.97 6.02
C ILE A 26 -1.15 1.26 4.91
N VAL A 27 -0.46 0.34 4.23
CA VAL A 27 -1.03 -0.47 3.15
C VAL A 27 -0.89 -1.94 3.50
N PHE A 28 -2.00 -2.63 3.60
CA PHE A 28 -2.06 -4.07 3.83
C PHE A 28 -2.24 -4.81 2.50
N GLY A 29 -1.27 -5.67 2.18
CA GLY A 29 -1.18 -6.42 0.94
C GLY A 29 -0.33 -5.72 -0.14
N VAL A 30 0.68 -6.43 -0.66
CA VAL A 30 1.58 -5.98 -1.75
C VAL A 30 1.37 -6.88 -2.98
N GLY A 31 0.13 -7.19 -3.27
CA GLY A 31 -0.28 -7.98 -4.42
C GLY A 31 -0.56 -7.14 -5.68
N GLY A 32 -1.44 -7.67 -6.55
CA GLY A 32 -1.81 -7.03 -7.81
C GLY A 32 -2.57 -5.70 -7.66
N VAL A 33 -3.16 -5.43 -6.50
CA VAL A 33 -3.84 -4.15 -6.20
C VAL A 33 -2.95 -3.26 -5.34
N GLY A 34 -2.50 -3.78 -4.17
CA GLY A 34 -1.71 -2.99 -3.22
C GLY A 34 -0.40 -2.49 -3.80
N GLY A 35 0.29 -3.29 -4.62
CA GLY A 35 1.53 -2.87 -5.27
C GLY A 35 1.35 -1.62 -6.14
N TYR A 36 0.27 -1.54 -6.93
CA TYR A 36 -0.04 -0.36 -7.74
C TYR A 36 -0.50 0.84 -6.89
N ALA A 37 -1.25 0.59 -5.81
CA ALA A 37 -1.64 1.65 -4.88
C ALA A 37 -0.41 2.30 -4.22
N ILE A 38 0.54 1.48 -3.75
CA ILE A 38 1.80 1.95 -3.16
C ILE A 38 2.64 2.74 -4.18
N GLU A 39 2.74 2.25 -5.41
CA GLU A 39 3.42 2.96 -6.51
C GLU A 39 2.80 4.35 -6.73
N ALA A 40 1.47 4.44 -6.77
CA ALA A 40 0.77 5.71 -6.95
C ALA A 40 1.00 6.67 -5.79
N LEU A 41 1.00 6.19 -4.54
CA LEU A 41 1.32 7.00 -3.35
C LEU A 41 2.75 7.55 -3.42
N ALA A 42 3.74 6.71 -3.73
CA ALA A 42 5.14 7.13 -3.86
C ALA A 42 5.32 8.21 -4.93
N ARG A 43 4.68 8.04 -6.10
CA ARG A 43 4.69 9.03 -7.19
C ARG A 43 3.93 10.31 -6.87
N SER A 44 2.99 10.27 -5.94
CA SER A 44 2.25 11.44 -5.46
C SER A 44 3.00 12.23 -4.39
N GLY A 45 4.08 11.67 -3.83
CA GLY A 45 4.92 12.34 -2.85
C GLY A 45 4.51 12.12 -1.41
N ILE A 46 3.93 10.94 -1.11
CA ILE A 46 3.63 10.57 0.29
C ILE A 46 4.88 10.61 1.17
N GLY A 47 4.75 11.13 2.40
CA GLY A 47 5.88 11.28 3.30
C GLY A 47 6.30 9.98 3.98
N LYS A 48 5.34 9.18 4.43
CA LYS A 48 5.61 7.92 5.11
C LYS A 48 4.61 6.84 4.71
N ILE A 49 5.13 5.63 4.41
CA ILE A 49 4.32 4.45 4.10
C ILE A 49 4.82 3.28 4.93
N ASP A 50 3.91 2.64 5.65
CA ASP A 50 4.13 1.33 6.22
C ASP A 50 3.46 0.29 5.29
N ILE A 51 4.19 -0.74 4.90
CA ILE A 51 3.72 -1.77 3.98
C ILE A 51 3.76 -3.13 4.64
N VAL A 52 2.63 -3.82 4.62
CA VAL A 52 2.39 -5.09 5.34
C VAL A 52 2.06 -6.19 4.35
N ASP A 53 2.89 -7.21 4.28
CA ASP A 53 2.64 -8.44 3.51
C ASP A 53 3.64 -9.50 3.96
N HIS A 54 3.18 -10.71 4.25
CA HIS A 54 4.05 -11.80 4.73
C HIS A 54 4.65 -12.64 3.62
N ASP A 55 4.16 -12.50 2.39
CA ASP A 55 4.55 -13.33 1.25
C ASP A 55 5.93 -12.96 0.69
N THR A 56 6.52 -13.96 0.04
CA THR A 56 7.60 -13.76 -0.94
C THR A 56 7.03 -13.68 -2.36
N VAL A 57 7.82 -13.11 -3.25
CA VAL A 57 7.51 -13.10 -4.69
C VAL A 57 7.59 -14.53 -5.25
N SER A 58 6.56 -14.96 -5.96
CA SER A 58 6.53 -16.24 -6.66
C SER A 58 6.46 -16.07 -8.18
N LEU A 59 6.86 -17.08 -8.91
CA LEU A 59 6.81 -17.10 -10.39
C LEU A 59 5.41 -16.76 -10.93
N THR A 60 4.35 -17.24 -10.27
CA THR A 60 2.97 -17.00 -10.67
C THR A 60 2.50 -15.57 -10.44
N ASN A 61 3.27 -14.76 -9.74
CA ASN A 61 2.95 -13.34 -9.51
C ASN A 61 3.34 -12.44 -10.69
N ILE A 62 4.28 -12.89 -11.54
CA ILE A 62 4.86 -12.08 -12.64
C ILE A 62 3.81 -11.55 -13.60
N ASN A 63 2.72 -12.29 -13.81
CA ASN A 63 1.66 -11.92 -14.75
C ASN A 63 0.86 -10.66 -14.34
N ARG A 64 0.90 -10.24 -13.03
CA ARG A 64 0.02 -9.16 -12.55
C ARG A 64 0.60 -8.31 -11.41
N GLN A 65 1.65 -8.73 -10.72
CA GLN A 65 2.22 -7.98 -9.61
C GLN A 65 3.40 -7.14 -10.07
N LEU A 66 3.33 -5.86 -9.80
CA LEU A 66 4.29 -4.84 -10.24
C LEU A 66 5.75 -5.14 -9.88
N ILE A 67 5.96 -5.72 -8.70
CA ILE A 67 7.28 -6.00 -8.15
C ILE A 67 7.83 -7.38 -8.55
N ALA A 68 6.99 -8.21 -9.17
CA ALA A 68 7.35 -9.58 -9.49
C ALA A 68 8.10 -9.65 -10.85
N THR A 69 9.34 -10.08 -10.78
CA THR A 69 10.24 -10.32 -11.91
C THR A 69 11.08 -11.55 -11.62
N ASP A 70 11.74 -12.13 -12.62
CA ASP A 70 12.67 -13.26 -12.40
C ASP A 70 13.77 -12.93 -11.37
N ALA A 71 14.19 -11.67 -11.31
CA ALA A 71 15.22 -11.22 -10.37
C ALA A 71 14.74 -11.06 -8.91
N THR A 72 13.43 -11.04 -8.67
CA THR A 72 12.84 -10.80 -7.35
C THR A 72 12.16 -12.02 -6.74
N ILE A 73 12.12 -13.16 -7.44
CA ILE A 73 11.57 -14.41 -6.92
C ILE A 73 12.23 -14.77 -5.58
N ASP A 74 11.43 -15.31 -4.65
CA ASP A 74 11.78 -15.70 -3.28
C ASP A 74 12.15 -14.56 -2.31
N GLN A 75 12.18 -13.31 -2.77
CA GLN A 75 12.36 -12.14 -1.89
C GLN A 75 11.02 -11.73 -1.26
N TYR A 76 11.04 -11.26 -0.01
CA TYR A 76 9.85 -10.69 0.62
C TYR A 76 9.28 -9.53 -0.20
N LYS A 77 7.99 -9.59 -0.52
CA LYS A 77 7.30 -8.56 -1.33
C LYS A 77 7.48 -7.16 -0.75
N VAL A 78 7.39 -7.03 0.57
CA VAL A 78 7.56 -5.74 1.27
C VAL A 78 8.95 -5.15 1.08
N ASN A 79 10.00 -5.97 1.04
CA ASN A 79 11.37 -5.50 0.84
C ASN A 79 11.59 -5.05 -0.61
N VAL A 80 11.14 -5.84 -1.58
CA VAL A 80 11.22 -5.47 -3.00
C VAL A 80 10.46 -4.17 -3.27
N MET A 81 9.28 -4.02 -2.66
CA MET A 81 8.49 -2.80 -2.81
C MET A 81 9.15 -1.59 -2.14
N LYS A 82 9.77 -1.75 -0.99
CA LYS A 82 10.56 -0.71 -0.32
C LYS A 82 11.68 -0.18 -1.21
N GLU A 83 12.48 -1.07 -1.79
CA GLU A 83 13.55 -0.70 -2.72
C GLU A 83 12.98 0.06 -3.93
N ARG A 84 11.87 -0.41 -4.48
CA ARG A 84 11.20 0.26 -5.58
C ARG A 84 10.75 1.67 -5.22
N ILE A 85 10.15 1.87 -4.05
CA ILE A 85 9.74 3.20 -3.56
C ILE A 85 10.95 4.13 -3.51
N HIS A 86 12.08 3.67 -2.97
CA HIS A 86 13.30 4.48 -2.87
C HIS A 86 13.85 4.90 -4.23
N THR A 87 13.66 4.10 -5.30
CA THR A 87 14.04 4.53 -6.66
C THR A 87 13.14 5.66 -7.20
N ILE A 88 11.90 5.77 -6.71
CA ILE A 88 10.91 6.78 -7.13
C ILE A 88 11.02 8.03 -6.27
N SER A 89 11.01 7.85 -4.96
CA SER A 89 10.98 8.91 -3.94
C SER A 89 11.91 8.54 -2.78
N PRO A 90 13.22 8.84 -2.89
CA PRO A 90 14.22 8.47 -1.88
C PRO A 90 13.95 9.09 -0.50
N ASP A 91 13.21 10.21 -0.45
CA ASP A 91 12.88 10.90 0.79
C ASP A 91 11.67 10.30 1.51
N THR A 92 10.90 9.40 0.86
CA THR A 92 9.77 8.70 1.49
C THR A 92 10.29 7.72 2.55
N ILE A 93 9.79 7.86 3.77
CA ILE A 93 10.08 6.91 4.85
C ILE A 93 9.26 5.64 4.63
N VAL A 94 9.91 4.48 4.55
CA VAL A 94 9.24 3.20 4.28
C VAL A 94 9.58 2.18 5.37
N ASN A 95 8.55 1.70 6.08
CA ASN A 95 8.65 0.56 6.96
C ASN A 95 8.10 -0.68 6.24
N ALA A 96 8.95 -1.68 6.04
CA ALA A 96 8.58 -2.96 5.44
C ALA A 96 8.30 -3.97 6.56
N LEU A 97 7.06 -4.43 6.67
CA LEU A 97 6.58 -5.32 7.73
C LEU A 97 6.19 -6.67 7.12
N PRO A 98 7.08 -7.68 7.17
CA PRO A 98 6.81 -9.01 6.63
C PRO A 98 5.92 -9.82 7.61
N ILE A 99 4.74 -9.29 7.91
CA ILE A 99 3.81 -9.82 8.89
C ILE A 99 2.47 -10.09 8.21
N PHE A 100 1.80 -11.18 8.60
CA PHE A 100 0.44 -11.43 8.17
C PHE A 100 -0.53 -10.76 9.15
N TYR A 101 -1.38 -9.87 8.63
CA TYR A 101 -2.46 -9.28 9.44
C TYR A 101 -3.61 -10.28 9.59
N LEU A 102 -3.90 -10.61 10.82
CA LEU A 102 -5.02 -11.45 11.26
C LEU A 102 -5.57 -10.89 12.58
N PRO A 103 -6.78 -11.26 13.02
CA PRO A 103 -7.28 -10.90 14.34
C PRO A 103 -6.32 -11.23 15.48
N GLU A 104 -5.56 -12.32 15.35
CA GLU A 104 -4.58 -12.79 16.33
C GLU A 104 -3.28 -11.97 16.34
N THR A 105 -2.96 -11.28 15.26
CA THR A 105 -1.74 -10.47 15.13
C THR A 105 -2.02 -8.96 15.15
N LYS A 106 -3.27 -8.55 15.24
CA LYS A 106 -3.67 -7.14 15.15
C LYS A 106 -3.02 -6.23 16.20
N ASP A 107 -2.76 -6.76 17.40
CA ASP A 107 -2.13 -6.02 18.50
C ASP A 107 -0.67 -5.59 18.20
N GLN A 108 -0.09 -6.10 17.10
CA GLN A 108 1.20 -5.65 16.59
C GLN A 108 1.11 -4.32 15.82
N PHE A 109 -0.12 -3.85 15.55
CA PHE A 109 -0.37 -2.66 14.76
C PHE A 109 -1.16 -1.62 15.56
N ASP A 110 -0.53 -0.51 15.90
CA ASP A 110 -1.26 0.66 16.39
C ASP A 110 -1.83 1.44 15.20
N LEU A 111 -3.06 1.10 14.82
CA LEU A 111 -3.71 1.73 13.66
C LEU A 111 -4.06 3.20 13.91
N SER A 112 -4.10 3.68 15.14
CA SER A 112 -4.46 5.06 15.47
C SER A 112 -3.43 6.11 15.03
N GLN A 113 -2.19 5.67 14.74
CA GLN A 113 -1.10 6.56 14.32
C GLN A 113 -1.14 6.93 12.82
N TYR A 114 -2.04 6.30 12.03
CA TYR A 114 -2.08 6.51 10.59
C TYR A 114 -3.15 7.50 10.18
N ASP A 115 -2.83 8.32 9.19
CA ASP A 115 -3.79 9.25 8.57
C ASP A 115 -4.76 8.53 7.64
N TYR A 116 -4.36 7.37 7.09
CA TYR A 116 -5.17 6.57 6.17
C TYR A 116 -4.72 5.12 6.13
N ILE A 117 -5.67 4.22 5.93
CA ILE A 117 -5.44 2.78 5.76
C ILE A 117 -5.88 2.36 4.36
N ILE A 118 -5.05 1.60 3.66
CA ILE A 118 -5.40 0.94 2.39
C ILE A 118 -5.40 -0.56 2.63
N ASP A 119 -6.55 -1.17 2.44
CA ASP A 119 -6.75 -2.60 2.54
C ASP A 119 -6.82 -3.23 1.14
N ALA A 120 -5.78 -3.97 0.81
CA ALA A 120 -5.66 -4.76 -0.42
C ALA A 120 -5.40 -6.26 -0.13
N ILE A 121 -5.86 -6.73 1.06
CA ILE A 121 -5.76 -8.13 1.47
C ILE A 121 -6.82 -8.94 0.72
N ASP A 122 -6.52 -10.19 0.42
CA ASP A 122 -7.46 -11.15 -0.16
C ASP A 122 -8.16 -12.04 0.89
N ASN A 123 -7.65 -12.11 2.13
CA ASN A 123 -8.26 -12.84 3.24
C ASN A 123 -9.46 -12.09 3.81
N VAL A 124 -10.65 -12.67 3.68
CA VAL A 124 -11.92 -12.03 4.08
C VAL A 124 -11.99 -11.77 5.59
N THR A 125 -11.51 -12.70 6.42
CA THR A 125 -11.52 -12.54 7.89
C THR A 125 -10.65 -11.37 8.32
N ALA A 126 -9.42 -11.29 7.80
CA ALA A 126 -8.50 -10.19 8.05
C ALA A 126 -9.09 -8.84 7.58
N LYS A 127 -9.71 -8.82 6.40
CA LYS A 127 -10.34 -7.64 5.82
C LYS A 127 -11.48 -7.10 6.70
N ILE A 128 -12.37 -7.97 7.18
CA ILE A 128 -13.49 -7.57 8.05
C ILE A 128 -12.96 -7.02 9.38
N ASP A 129 -12.01 -7.70 10.02
CA ASP A 129 -11.41 -7.24 11.28
C ASP A 129 -10.73 -5.88 11.10
N LEU A 130 -9.95 -5.71 10.03
CA LEU A 130 -9.27 -4.45 9.73
C LEU A 130 -10.25 -3.29 9.53
N ILE A 131 -11.33 -3.51 8.77
CA ILE A 131 -12.37 -2.49 8.53
C ILE A 131 -13.07 -2.10 9.83
N VAL A 132 -13.46 -3.09 10.64
CA VAL A 132 -14.14 -2.85 11.91
C VAL A 132 -13.22 -2.11 12.88
N THR A 133 -11.96 -2.52 12.98
CA THR A 133 -10.96 -1.88 13.84
C THR A 133 -10.69 -0.45 13.41
N ALA A 134 -10.42 -0.20 12.13
CA ALA A 134 -10.20 1.14 11.60
C ALA A 134 -11.39 2.07 11.89
N LYS A 135 -12.61 1.57 11.66
CA LYS A 135 -13.84 2.33 11.94
C LYS A 135 -14.00 2.65 13.42
N SER A 136 -13.71 1.71 14.33
CA SER A 136 -13.80 1.93 15.78
C SER A 136 -12.80 3.00 16.27
N LEU A 137 -11.64 3.10 15.62
CA LEU A 137 -10.59 4.09 15.92
C LEU A 137 -10.82 5.43 15.20
N GLY A 138 -11.80 5.52 14.30
CA GLY A 138 -12.05 6.72 13.50
C GLY A 138 -10.98 6.99 12.43
N VAL A 139 -10.18 5.99 12.06
CA VAL A 139 -9.15 6.11 11.03
C VAL A 139 -9.78 5.83 9.65
N PRO A 140 -9.62 6.72 8.67
CA PRO A 140 -10.15 6.50 7.33
C PRO A 140 -9.52 5.28 6.67
N ILE A 141 -10.36 4.46 6.04
CA ILE A 141 -9.92 3.25 5.33
C ILE A 141 -10.60 3.15 3.95
N ILE A 142 -9.83 2.70 2.96
CA ILE A 142 -10.36 2.21 1.69
C ILE A 142 -10.02 0.72 1.55
N SER A 143 -11.02 -0.07 1.18
CA SER A 143 -10.86 -1.52 1.03
C SER A 143 -11.15 -1.94 -0.42
N ALA A 144 -10.16 -2.58 -1.04
CA ALA A 144 -10.32 -3.16 -2.36
C ALA A 144 -10.95 -4.55 -2.25
N MET A 145 -12.10 -4.75 -2.87
CA MET A 145 -12.78 -6.04 -2.90
C MET A 145 -12.22 -6.96 -3.99
N GLY A 146 -12.42 -8.27 -3.83
CA GLY A 146 -11.95 -9.26 -4.80
C GLY A 146 -12.77 -9.21 -6.10
N CYS A 147 -12.08 -9.11 -7.23
CA CYS A 147 -12.67 -9.06 -8.57
C CYS A 147 -12.32 -10.27 -9.44
N GLY A 148 -11.96 -11.40 -8.82
CA GLY A 148 -11.62 -12.64 -9.54
C GLY A 148 -12.76 -13.15 -10.41
N ASN A 149 -12.40 -13.75 -11.56
CA ASN A 149 -13.32 -14.33 -12.54
C ASN A 149 -14.38 -13.34 -13.15
N ARG A 150 -14.04 -12.06 -13.19
CA ARG A 150 -14.91 -11.02 -13.78
C ARG A 150 -14.17 -10.34 -14.92
N PHE A 151 -14.72 -10.49 -16.13
CA PHE A 151 -14.18 -9.88 -17.35
C PHE A 151 -14.81 -8.52 -17.66
N ASP A 152 -16.00 -8.26 -17.11
CA ASP A 152 -16.73 -7.01 -17.32
C ASP A 152 -16.54 -6.10 -16.09
N PRO A 153 -15.75 -5.01 -16.20
CA PRO A 153 -15.49 -4.13 -15.08
C PRO A 153 -16.72 -3.34 -14.61
N THR A 154 -17.79 -3.32 -15.40
CA THR A 154 -19.04 -2.65 -15.01
C THR A 154 -19.89 -3.48 -14.05
N LYS A 155 -19.51 -4.73 -13.82
CA LYS A 155 -20.22 -5.69 -12.94
C LYS A 155 -19.47 -5.96 -11.63
N VAL A 156 -18.58 -5.06 -11.23
CA VAL A 156 -17.80 -5.13 -9.98
C VAL A 156 -18.38 -4.17 -8.97
#